data_22c0d79e7f495600a7567525e48363a5
#
_entry.id   22c0d79e7f495600a7567525e48363a5
#
_cell.length_a   1.000
_cell.length_b   1.000
_cell.length_c   1.000
_cell.angle_alpha   90.00
_cell.angle_beta   90.00
_cell.angle_gamma   90.00
#
_symmetry.space_group_name_H-M   'P 1'
#
loop_
_entity.id
_entity.type
_entity.pdbx_description
1 polymer ?
#
loop_
_entity_poly.entity_id
_entity_poly.type
_entity_poly.pdbx_seq_one_letter_code
_entity_poly.pdbx_strand_id
1 'polypeptide(L)'
;MRQETKILLVAFAVVLVALVLAFFAMRASKRPVQQNQATTMQVWQVTLCYPDLKASKLVKLSLSVGATSMERVVSEIFERLKSPDSPDLSPAIPAGAKLLSVRREGDILVLDVSDEFTQPEFWQGSDVAHLRLQALVHTLTSLPQIEPFKFS
;
A
#
# COMPACT_ATOMS: atom_id res chain seq x y z
N MET A 1 20.62 -10.42 67.26
CA MET A 1 20.81 -9.60 66.10
C MET A 1 20.50 -8.16 66.45
N ARG A 2 21.47 -7.32 66.24
CA ARG A 2 21.42 -5.93 66.64
C ARG A 2 20.43 -5.15 65.79
N GLN A 3 19.75 -4.20 66.38
CA GLN A 3 18.73 -3.38 65.68
C GLN A 3 19.31 -2.64 64.44
N GLU A 4 20.58 -2.29 64.50
CA GLU A 4 21.28 -1.64 63.39
C GLU A 4 21.32 -2.46 62.12
N THR A 5 21.47 -3.78 62.20
CA THR A 5 21.46 -4.67 61.03
C THR A 5 20.09 -4.79 60.40
N LYS A 6 19.02 -4.73 61.23
CA LYS A 6 17.64 -4.74 60.70
C LYS A 6 17.28 -3.44 59.97
N ILE A 7 17.72 -2.31 60.49
CA ILE A 7 17.52 -1.00 59.90
C ILE A 7 18.26 -0.92 58.55
N LEU A 8 19.51 -1.43 58.51
CA LEU A 8 20.31 -1.47 57.27
C LEU A 8 19.66 -2.36 56.19
N LEU A 9 19.10 -3.53 56.58
CA LEU A 9 18.41 -4.44 55.70
C LEU A 9 17.13 -3.83 55.12
N VAL A 10 16.33 -3.14 55.96
CA VAL A 10 15.10 -2.45 55.51
C VAL A 10 15.42 -1.29 54.60
N ALA A 11 16.44 -0.49 54.90
CA ALA A 11 16.89 0.61 54.05
C ALA A 11 17.34 0.10 52.69
N PHE A 12 18.09 -1.00 52.63
CA PHE A 12 18.54 -1.62 51.39
C PHE A 12 17.35 -2.15 50.56
N ALA A 13 16.34 -2.80 51.20
CA ALA A 13 15.16 -3.27 50.53
C ALA A 13 14.33 -2.13 49.94
N VAL A 14 14.20 -1.00 50.61
CA VAL A 14 13.48 0.19 50.12
C VAL A 14 14.17 0.79 48.91
N VAL A 15 15.50 0.91 48.93
CA VAL A 15 16.28 1.41 47.78
C VAL A 15 16.11 0.49 46.56
N LEU A 16 16.13 -0.81 46.78
CA LEU A 16 16.01 -1.81 45.72
C LEU A 16 14.60 -1.75 45.05
N VAL A 17 13.54 -1.60 45.84
CA VAL A 17 12.15 -1.41 45.36
C VAL A 17 12.03 -0.09 44.57
N ALA A 18 12.63 1.01 45.09
CA ALA A 18 12.62 2.29 44.39
C ALA A 18 13.35 2.22 43.03
N LEU A 19 14.47 1.51 42.93
CA LEU A 19 15.20 1.28 41.67
C LEU A 19 14.37 0.44 40.67
N VAL A 20 13.68 -0.59 41.13
CA VAL A 20 12.85 -1.42 40.30
C VAL A 20 11.66 -0.60 39.76
N LEU A 21 11.02 0.19 40.61
CA LEU A 21 9.91 1.07 40.20
C LEU A 21 10.39 2.14 39.19
N ALA A 22 11.57 2.73 39.41
CA ALA A 22 12.15 3.69 38.48
C ALA A 22 12.47 3.03 37.14
N PHE A 23 12.95 1.80 37.12
CA PHE A 23 13.24 1.03 35.92
C PHE A 23 11.94 0.71 35.13
N PHE A 24 10.88 0.32 35.82
CA PHE A 24 9.58 0.11 35.20
C PHE A 24 8.96 1.42 34.68
N ALA A 25 9.11 2.52 35.40
CA ALA A 25 8.65 3.82 34.94
C ALA A 25 9.41 4.30 33.70
N MET A 26 10.72 4.08 33.62
CA MET A 26 11.53 4.36 32.42
C MET A 26 11.14 3.47 31.23
N ARG A 27 10.79 2.22 31.48
CA ARG A 27 10.26 1.34 30.41
C ARG A 27 8.86 1.74 29.94
N ALA A 28 8.01 2.18 30.85
CA ALA A 28 6.69 2.69 30.52
C ALA A 28 6.73 4.03 29.75
N SER A 29 7.75 4.86 30.00
CA SER A 29 7.97 6.10 29.25
C SER A 29 8.53 5.86 27.84
N LYS A 30 9.08 4.69 27.59
CA LYS A 30 9.48 4.25 26.24
C LYS A 30 8.36 3.51 25.50
N ARG A 31 7.12 3.73 25.85
CA ARG A 31 6.07 3.47 24.86
C ARG A 31 6.43 4.36 23.67
N PRO A 32 6.63 3.77 22.48
CA PRO A 32 6.67 4.60 21.32
C PRO A 32 5.42 5.43 21.42
N VAL A 33 5.56 6.75 21.44
CA VAL A 33 4.48 7.62 21.07
C VAL A 33 4.05 7.00 19.76
N GLN A 34 2.92 6.30 19.76
CA GLN A 34 2.18 6.15 18.53
C GLN A 34 1.97 7.60 18.14
N GLN A 35 2.90 8.09 17.33
CA GLN A 35 2.54 9.15 16.45
C GLN A 35 1.24 8.63 15.84
N ASN A 36 0.12 9.16 16.30
CA ASN A 36 -1.01 9.32 15.45
C ASN A 36 -0.39 10.02 14.23
N GLN A 37 0.10 9.22 13.31
CA GLN A 37 0.29 9.67 11.96
C GLN A 37 -1.13 10.09 11.60
N ALA A 38 -1.38 11.37 11.83
CA ALA A 38 -2.55 12.01 11.27
C ALA A 38 -2.51 11.55 9.82
N THR A 39 -3.49 10.75 9.45
CA THR A 39 -3.54 10.09 8.15
C THR A 39 -3.77 11.22 7.17
N THR A 40 -2.68 11.86 6.76
CA THR A 40 -2.71 13.06 5.94
C THR A 40 -3.10 12.63 4.55
N MET A 41 -4.23 13.12 4.09
CA MET A 41 -4.66 12.91 2.72
C MET A 41 -3.67 13.57 1.77
N GLN A 42 -3.07 12.79 0.90
CA GLN A 42 -2.16 13.24 -0.14
C GLN A 42 -2.85 13.20 -1.49
N VAL A 43 -2.51 14.13 -2.36
CA VAL A 43 -2.98 14.11 -3.75
C VAL A 43 -1.93 13.43 -4.60
N TRP A 44 -2.35 12.36 -5.27
CA TRP A 44 -1.52 11.55 -6.14
C TRP A 44 -1.88 11.86 -7.59
N GLN A 45 -0.87 12.22 -8.39
CA GLN A 45 -1.04 12.36 -9.82
C GLN A 45 -0.79 11.03 -10.49
N VAL A 46 -1.78 10.52 -11.19
CA VAL A 46 -1.75 9.21 -11.84
C VAL A 46 -2.09 9.35 -13.31
N THR A 47 -1.43 8.59 -14.16
CA THR A 47 -1.79 8.47 -15.56
C THR A 47 -2.51 7.14 -15.78
N LEU A 48 -3.80 7.19 -16.05
CA LEU A 48 -4.59 6.03 -16.44
C LEU A 48 -4.37 5.74 -17.93
N CYS A 49 -4.10 4.49 -18.25
CA CYS A 49 -3.96 4.03 -19.62
C CYS A 49 -5.08 3.05 -19.96
N TYR A 50 -5.74 3.27 -21.09
CA TYR A 50 -6.79 2.41 -21.60
C TYR A 50 -6.53 2.05 -23.06
N PRO A 51 -6.84 0.83 -23.51
CA PRO A 51 -6.93 0.55 -24.92
C PRO A 51 -8.08 1.35 -25.54
N ASP A 52 -7.90 1.82 -26.76
CA ASP A 52 -9.03 2.30 -27.57
C ASP A 52 -9.97 1.14 -27.97
N LEU A 53 -11.16 1.43 -28.45
CA LEU A 53 -12.13 0.40 -28.82
C LEU A 53 -11.64 -0.53 -29.95
N LYS A 54 -10.74 -0.04 -30.79
CA LYS A 54 -10.18 -0.81 -31.90
C LYS A 54 -8.96 -1.63 -31.50
N ALA A 55 -8.54 -1.55 -30.23
CA ALA A 55 -7.33 -2.16 -29.70
C ALA A 55 -6.08 -1.81 -30.54
N SER A 56 -5.99 -0.57 -31.02
CA SER A 56 -4.92 -0.11 -31.89
C SER A 56 -3.86 0.73 -31.17
N LYS A 57 -4.25 1.36 -30.05
CA LYS A 57 -3.36 2.24 -29.27
C LYS A 57 -3.81 2.35 -27.81
N LEU A 58 -2.88 2.82 -26.97
CA LEU A 58 -3.19 3.24 -25.60
C LEU A 58 -3.57 4.72 -25.56
N VAL A 59 -4.63 5.03 -24.83
CA VAL A 59 -5.05 6.39 -24.52
C VAL A 59 -4.68 6.68 -23.07
N LYS A 60 -4.02 7.80 -22.83
CA LYS A 60 -3.55 8.24 -21.52
C LYS A 60 -4.45 9.35 -20.99
N LEU A 61 -4.93 9.18 -19.74
CA LEU A 61 -5.74 10.15 -19.03
C LEU A 61 -5.06 10.51 -17.71
N SER A 62 -4.94 11.78 -17.42
CA SER A 62 -4.43 12.26 -16.13
C SER A 62 -5.54 12.25 -15.10
N LEU A 63 -5.24 11.74 -13.91
CA LEU A 63 -6.14 11.66 -12.78
C LEU A 63 -5.44 12.13 -11.50
N SER A 64 -6.13 12.94 -10.71
CA SER A 64 -5.72 13.26 -9.35
C SER A 64 -6.51 12.42 -8.37
N VAL A 65 -5.84 11.64 -7.54
CA VAL A 65 -6.46 10.78 -6.52
C VAL A 65 -6.06 11.28 -5.14
N GLY A 66 -7.04 11.64 -4.31
CA GLY A 66 -6.84 11.93 -2.91
C GLY A 66 -6.86 10.62 -2.11
N ALA A 67 -5.76 10.26 -1.48
CA ALA A 67 -5.67 9.05 -0.68
C ALA A 67 -4.64 9.19 0.45
N THR A 68 -4.83 8.37 1.47
CA THR A 68 -3.98 8.33 2.66
C THR A 68 -2.80 7.37 2.54
N SER A 69 -2.85 6.48 1.56
CA SER A 69 -1.81 5.50 1.30
C SER A 69 -1.77 5.10 -0.17
N MET A 70 -0.66 4.52 -0.59
CA MET A 70 -0.47 4.00 -1.94
C MET A 70 -1.46 2.86 -2.24
N GLU A 71 -1.75 2.01 -1.26
CA GLU A 71 -2.70 0.89 -1.42
C GLU A 71 -4.10 1.40 -1.80
N ARG A 72 -4.53 2.51 -1.21
CA ARG A 72 -5.81 3.14 -1.57
C ARG A 72 -5.79 3.73 -2.96
N VAL A 73 -4.68 4.33 -3.37
CA VAL A 73 -4.50 4.83 -4.74
C VAL A 73 -4.60 3.68 -5.75
N VAL A 74 -3.91 2.57 -5.48
CA VAL A 74 -3.92 1.39 -6.35
C VAL A 74 -5.32 0.77 -6.42
N SER A 75 -6.05 0.72 -5.31
CA SER A 75 -7.44 0.25 -5.29
C SER A 75 -8.35 1.12 -6.17
N GLU A 76 -8.24 2.43 -6.08
CA GLU A 76 -9.01 3.36 -6.92
C GLU A 76 -8.67 3.21 -8.41
N ILE A 77 -7.38 3.11 -8.72
CA ILE A 77 -6.90 2.85 -10.09
C ILE A 77 -7.48 1.54 -10.62
N PHE A 78 -7.44 0.48 -9.83
CA PHE A 78 -7.94 -0.83 -10.23
C PHE A 78 -9.43 -0.78 -10.60
N GLU A 79 -10.24 -0.12 -9.79
CA GLU A 79 -11.67 0.05 -10.07
C GLU A 79 -11.93 0.89 -11.32
N ARG A 80 -11.14 1.94 -11.54
CA ARG A 80 -11.27 2.77 -12.74
C ARG A 80 -10.85 2.06 -14.02
N LEU A 81 -9.85 1.20 -13.96
CA LEU A 81 -9.41 0.40 -15.11
C LEU A 81 -10.44 -0.65 -15.53
N LYS A 82 -11.35 -1.04 -14.65
CA LYS A 82 -12.48 -1.93 -14.97
C LYS A 82 -13.60 -1.23 -15.74
N SER A 83 -13.76 0.07 -15.51
CA SER A 83 -14.88 0.83 -16.06
C SER A 83 -14.41 2.23 -16.49
N PRO A 84 -13.92 2.39 -17.72
CA PRO A 84 -13.56 3.69 -18.25
C PRO A 84 -14.75 4.63 -18.34
N ASP A 85 -14.55 5.91 -18.07
CA ASP A 85 -15.62 6.93 -18.11
C ASP A 85 -16.02 7.34 -19.53
N SER A 86 -15.27 6.94 -20.54
CA SER A 86 -15.53 7.27 -21.93
C SER A 86 -15.99 6.04 -22.72
N PRO A 87 -17.01 6.17 -23.58
CA PRO A 87 -17.46 5.08 -24.44
C PRO A 87 -16.45 4.69 -25.52
N ASP A 88 -15.47 5.54 -25.79
CA ASP A 88 -14.41 5.30 -26.79
C ASP A 88 -13.24 4.47 -26.25
N LEU A 89 -13.25 4.13 -24.97
CA LEU A 89 -12.21 3.37 -24.29
C LEU A 89 -12.69 1.97 -23.92
N SER A 90 -11.75 1.03 -23.99
CA SER A 90 -11.96 -0.35 -23.57
C SER A 90 -11.41 -0.56 -22.15
N PRO A 91 -12.08 -1.37 -21.30
CA PRO A 91 -11.55 -1.70 -19.99
C PRO A 91 -10.22 -2.46 -20.10
N ALA A 92 -9.28 -2.13 -19.21
CA ALA A 92 -8.00 -2.81 -19.13
C ALA A 92 -8.03 -4.06 -18.24
N ILE A 93 -9.05 -4.18 -17.39
CA ILE A 93 -9.23 -5.24 -16.42
C ILE A 93 -10.65 -5.78 -16.53
N PRO A 94 -10.89 -7.11 -16.35
CA PRO A 94 -12.26 -7.68 -16.34
C PRO A 94 -13.14 -7.03 -15.28
N ALA A 95 -14.40 -6.76 -15.61
CA ALA A 95 -15.35 -6.11 -14.71
C ALA A 95 -15.58 -6.87 -13.40
N GLY A 96 -15.53 -8.20 -13.43
CA GLY A 96 -15.68 -9.05 -12.24
C GLY A 96 -14.45 -9.19 -11.37
N ALA A 97 -13.29 -8.73 -11.84
CA ALA A 97 -12.04 -8.86 -11.09
C ALA A 97 -12.05 -8.01 -9.81
N LYS A 98 -11.50 -8.55 -8.73
CA LYS A 98 -11.36 -7.88 -7.44
C LYS A 98 -9.90 -7.81 -7.06
N LEU A 99 -9.49 -6.66 -6.52
CA LEU A 99 -8.20 -6.51 -5.88
C LEU A 99 -8.31 -7.01 -4.43
N LEU A 100 -7.60 -8.08 -4.10
CA LEU A 100 -7.64 -8.70 -2.78
C LEU A 100 -6.65 -8.07 -1.83
N SER A 101 -5.44 -7.80 -2.29
CA SER A 101 -4.43 -7.09 -1.52
C SER A 101 -3.42 -6.36 -2.41
N VAL A 102 -2.79 -5.36 -1.82
CA VAL A 102 -1.68 -4.62 -2.42
C VAL A 102 -0.56 -4.58 -1.41
N ARG A 103 0.64 -4.93 -1.82
CA ARG A 103 1.83 -4.78 -0.98
C ARG A 103 3.02 -4.36 -1.82
N ARG A 104 3.94 -3.70 -1.16
CA ARG A 104 5.21 -3.31 -1.76
C ARG A 104 6.34 -4.14 -1.16
N GLU A 105 7.13 -4.75 -2.01
CA GLU A 105 8.33 -5.49 -1.66
C GLU A 105 9.54 -4.82 -2.33
N GLY A 106 10.23 -3.93 -1.59
CA GLY A 106 11.27 -3.08 -2.18
C GLY A 106 10.71 -2.17 -3.27
N ASP A 107 11.19 -2.34 -4.51
CA ASP A 107 10.72 -1.58 -5.68
C ASP A 107 9.61 -2.29 -6.47
N ILE A 108 9.15 -3.45 -5.98
CA ILE A 108 8.13 -4.26 -6.63
C ILE A 108 6.78 -4.01 -5.97
N LEU A 109 5.78 -3.71 -6.80
CA LEU A 109 4.39 -3.69 -6.39
C LEU A 109 3.76 -5.06 -6.66
N VAL A 110 3.26 -5.69 -5.60
CA VAL A 110 2.61 -7.00 -5.67
C VAL A 110 1.11 -6.80 -5.49
N LEU A 111 0.34 -7.21 -6.50
CA LEU A 111 -1.11 -7.20 -6.48
C LEU A 111 -1.62 -8.63 -6.37
N ASP A 112 -2.46 -8.88 -5.40
CA ASP A 112 -3.22 -10.11 -5.28
C ASP A 112 -4.63 -9.87 -5.79
N VAL A 113 -5.05 -10.64 -6.78
CA VAL A 113 -6.30 -10.44 -7.50
C VAL A 113 -7.15 -11.71 -7.48
N SER A 114 -8.47 -11.54 -7.62
CA SER A 114 -9.38 -12.67 -7.67
C SER A 114 -9.27 -13.47 -8.97
N ASP A 115 -9.78 -14.69 -8.98
CA ASP A 115 -9.72 -15.60 -10.13
C ASP A 115 -10.40 -15.03 -11.38
N GLU A 116 -11.39 -14.14 -11.21
CA GLU A 116 -12.08 -13.45 -12.29
C GLU A 116 -11.16 -12.56 -13.14
N PHE A 117 -10.00 -12.18 -12.59
CA PHE A 117 -8.99 -11.46 -13.36
C PHE A 117 -8.46 -12.29 -14.55
N THR A 118 -8.44 -13.60 -14.42
CA THR A 118 -7.93 -14.53 -15.43
C THR A 118 -9.00 -15.04 -16.40
N GLN A 119 -10.17 -14.39 -16.48
CA GLN A 119 -11.23 -14.77 -17.39
C GLN A 119 -10.73 -14.93 -18.85
N PRO A 120 -10.79 -16.15 -19.44
CA PRO A 120 -10.23 -16.38 -20.78
C PRO A 120 -10.86 -15.51 -21.86
N GLU A 121 -12.15 -15.25 -21.79
CA GLU A 121 -12.89 -14.45 -22.76
C GLU A 121 -12.39 -13.00 -22.81
N PHE A 122 -12.00 -12.46 -21.67
CA PHE A 122 -11.47 -11.10 -21.59
C PHE A 122 -10.08 -10.98 -22.24
N TRP A 123 -9.25 -12.00 -22.08
CA TRP A 123 -7.87 -12.01 -22.57
C TRP A 123 -7.70 -12.66 -23.94
N GLN A 124 -8.80 -12.91 -24.65
CA GLN A 124 -8.77 -13.45 -26.01
C GLN A 124 -8.19 -12.45 -27.01
N GLY A 125 -7.35 -12.99 -27.92
CA GLY A 125 -6.66 -12.21 -28.94
C GLY A 125 -5.32 -11.65 -28.43
N SER A 126 -4.23 -12.05 -29.07
CA SER A 126 -2.87 -11.68 -28.65
C SER A 126 -2.66 -10.17 -28.56
N ASP A 127 -3.12 -9.43 -29.55
CA ASP A 127 -2.93 -7.97 -29.63
C ASP A 127 -3.74 -7.24 -28.58
N VAL A 128 -4.98 -7.66 -28.35
CA VAL A 128 -5.87 -7.08 -27.34
C VAL A 128 -5.35 -7.36 -25.92
N ALA A 129 -4.96 -8.60 -25.65
CA ALA A 129 -4.40 -9.01 -24.36
C ALA A 129 -3.10 -8.25 -24.06
N HIS A 130 -2.23 -8.13 -25.04
CA HIS A 130 -0.98 -7.39 -24.90
C HIS A 130 -1.24 -5.91 -24.60
N LEU A 131 -2.16 -5.27 -25.31
CA LEU A 131 -2.48 -3.87 -25.12
C LEU A 131 -3.13 -3.61 -23.76
N ARG A 132 -4.00 -4.51 -23.28
CA ARG A 132 -4.59 -4.45 -21.94
C ARG A 132 -3.55 -4.61 -20.84
N LEU A 133 -2.63 -5.55 -21.00
CA LEU A 133 -1.53 -5.73 -20.06
C LEU A 133 -0.61 -4.50 -20.04
N GLN A 134 -0.28 -3.95 -21.18
CA GLN A 134 0.46 -2.69 -21.26
C GLN A 134 -0.28 -1.54 -20.57
N ALA A 135 -1.58 -1.43 -20.76
CA ALA A 135 -2.40 -0.42 -20.09
C ALA A 135 -2.28 -0.51 -18.56
N LEU A 136 -2.38 -1.70 -18.01
CA LEU A 136 -2.24 -1.96 -16.58
C LEU A 136 -0.82 -1.60 -16.09
N VAL A 137 0.21 -2.08 -16.76
CA VAL A 137 1.61 -1.84 -16.38
C VAL A 137 1.94 -0.36 -16.44
N HIS A 138 1.61 0.33 -17.52
CA HIS A 138 1.88 1.76 -17.67
C HIS A 138 1.12 2.61 -16.65
N THR A 139 -0.11 2.24 -16.32
CA THR A 139 -0.87 2.93 -15.29
C THR A 139 -0.20 2.79 -13.92
N LEU A 140 0.15 1.58 -13.51
CA LEU A 140 0.75 1.32 -12.20
C LEU A 140 2.16 1.89 -12.08
N THR A 141 2.95 1.84 -13.14
CA THR A 141 4.31 2.41 -13.15
C THR A 141 4.33 3.93 -13.26
N SER A 142 3.20 4.58 -13.53
CA SER A 142 3.07 6.04 -13.47
C SER A 142 3.04 6.58 -12.03
N LEU A 143 2.87 5.73 -11.04
CA LEU A 143 2.90 6.13 -9.63
C LEU A 143 4.28 6.66 -9.24
N PRO A 144 4.38 7.82 -8.59
CA PRO A 144 5.64 8.53 -8.39
C PRO A 144 6.67 7.83 -7.49
N GLN A 145 6.29 6.76 -6.82
CA GLN A 145 7.18 5.98 -5.93
C GLN A 145 7.53 4.59 -6.47
N ILE A 146 7.10 4.28 -7.68
CA ILE A 146 7.41 3.03 -8.35
C ILE A 146 8.37 3.36 -9.48
N GLU A 147 9.66 3.08 -9.26
CA GLU A 147 10.63 3.23 -10.34
C GLU A 147 10.39 2.15 -11.40
N PRO A 148 10.23 2.53 -12.67
CA PRO A 148 10.14 1.55 -13.72
C PRO A 148 11.50 0.85 -13.86
N PHE A 149 11.52 -0.44 -13.58
CA PHE A 149 12.60 -1.39 -13.89
C PHE A 149 14.03 -0.85 -13.67
N LYS A 150 14.57 -1.03 -12.49
CA LYS A 150 16.03 -1.13 -12.36
C LYS A 150 16.44 -2.56 -12.69
N PHE A 151 16.99 -2.75 -13.88
CA PHE A 151 17.85 -3.88 -14.13
C PHE A 151 19.13 -3.66 -13.33
N SER A 152 19.31 -4.42 -12.30
CA SER A 152 20.60 -4.53 -11.62
C SER A 152 21.38 -5.72 -12.19
#